data_842501d7b4baf9cee10ea613d37df279
#
_entry.id   842501d7b4baf9cee10ea613d37df279
#
_cell.length_a   1.000
_cell.length_b   1.000
_cell.length_c   1.000
_cell.angle_alpha   90.00
_cell.angle_beta   90.00
_cell.angle_gamma   90.00
#
_symmetry.space_group_name_H-M   'P 1'
#
loop_
_entity.id
_entity.type
_entity.pdbx_description
1 polymer ?
#
loop_
_entity_poly.entity_id
_entity_poly.type
_entity_poly.pdbx_seq_one_letter_code
_entity_poly.pdbx_strand_id
1 'polypeptide(L)'
;MIVGVVGAGAWGTALAITAARGGSDVILWSYDGMAAEFDGVDMPQNIKLTRNMADLSMADVWLVVTPAAYSRDTVRAAREHYNGCPIIICTKGAEYSTGCFMSEILRSELPACSDIGVLSGPQFAAEVASGIPTGSTLAGTPNARKCGAMALNKLYLSESDDVIGAEICGVGKNAVALICGYNTVKCGENERAMIFTRAWGEVVKIGMALGAHESTFLDLCGIGDLFLSATSPTSRNFSAGMAIARGQNIVGTVEGIYALHGILARADSVGVKAPVLGQMCEELKI
;
A
#
# COMPACT_ATOMS: atom_id res chain seq x y z
N MET A 1 1.69 -22.57 9.03
CA MET A 1 1.81 -21.38 9.90
C MET A 1 0.45 -20.72 10.05
N ILE A 2 0.28 -19.91 11.09
CA ILE A 2 -0.93 -19.11 11.28
C ILE A 2 -0.63 -17.67 10.85
N VAL A 3 -1.40 -17.14 9.92
CA VAL A 3 -1.25 -15.77 9.40
C VAL A 3 -2.41 -14.91 9.93
N GLY A 4 -2.09 -13.86 10.68
CA GLY A 4 -3.06 -12.88 11.13
C GLY A 4 -3.19 -11.75 10.10
N VAL A 5 -4.36 -11.55 9.52
CA VAL A 5 -4.63 -10.44 8.59
C VAL A 5 -5.47 -9.40 9.29
N VAL A 6 -4.93 -8.19 9.46
CA VAL A 6 -5.57 -7.08 10.15
C VAL A 6 -6.23 -6.15 9.13
N GLY A 7 -7.51 -6.37 8.89
CA GLY A 7 -8.33 -5.66 7.90
C GLY A 7 -8.83 -6.55 6.79
N ALA A 8 -10.15 -6.67 6.65
CA ALA A 8 -10.86 -7.55 5.70
C ALA A 8 -11.48 -6.81 4.50
N GLY A 9 -10.91 -5.65 4.14
CA GLY A 9 -11.23 -4.99 2.87
C GLY A 9 -10.75 -5.81 1.66
N ALA A 10 -10.97 -5.33 0.45
CA ALA A 10 -10.62 -6.07 -0.78
C ALA A 10 -9.17 -6.58 -0.78
N TRP A 11 -8.20 -5.73 -0.40
CA TRP A 11 -6.79 -6.13 -0.39
C TRP A 11 -6.47 -7.15 0.72
N GLY A 12 -6.97 -6.93 1.95
CA GLY A 12 -6.76 -7.87 3.06
C GLY A 12 -7.39 -9.23 2.81
N THR A 13 -8.59 -9.27 2.25
CA THR A 13 -9.25 -10.53 1.88
C THR A 13 -8.48 -11.26 0.77
N ALA A 14 -7.98 -10.54 -0.24
CA ALA A 14 -7.17 -11.15 -1.30
C ALA A 14 -5.87 -11.77 -0.75
N LEU A 15 -5.20 -11.09 0.18
CA LEU A 15 -4.00 -11.63 0.85
C LEU A 15 -4.33 -12.83 1.75
N ALA A 16 -5.47 -12.78 2.46
CA ALA A 16 -5.95 -13.91 3.26
C ALA A 16 -6.19 -15.16 2.40
N ILE A 17 -6.87 -15.00 1.26
CA ILE A 17 -7.09 -16.08 0.29
C ILE A 17 -5.76 -16.62 -0.25
N THR A 18 -4.82 -15.73 -0.57
CA THR A 18 -3.49 -16.08 -1.08
C THR A 18 -2.71 -16.91 -0.05
N ALA A 19 -2.69 -16.47 1.22
CA ALA A 19 -2.01 -17.18 2.30
C ALA A 19 -2.65 -18.56 2.58
N ALA A 20 -3.98 -18.62 2.58
CA ALA A 20 -4.73 -19.86 2.78
C ALA A 20 -4.47 -20.88 1.65
N ARG A 21 -4.46 -20.44 0.39
CA ARG A 21 -4.09 -21.29 -0.75
C ARG A 21 -2.61 -21.69 -0.74
N GLY A 22 -1.78 -20.92 -0.03
CA GLY A 22 -0.38 -21.25 0.26
C GLY A 22 -0.19 -22.33 1.35
N GLY A 23 -1.27 -22.78 1.98
CA GLY A 23 -1.28 -23.82 3.03
C GLY A 23 -1.17 -23.26 4.45
N SER A 24 -1.36 -21.97 4.67
CA SER A 24 -1.43 -21.36 6.00
C SER A 24 -2.85 -21.38 6.55
N ASP A 25 -3.01 -21.56 7.87
CA ASP A 25 -4.25 -21.19 8.54
C ASP A 25 -4.29 -19.66 8.68
N VAL A 26 -5.45 -19.04 8.46
CA VAL A 26 -5.57 -17.59 8.44
C VAL A 26 -6.61 -17.10 9.44
N ILE A 27 -6.23 -16.12 10.24
CA ILE A 27 -7.14 -15.34 11.08
C ILE A 27 -7.33 -13.98 10.40
N LEU A 28 -8.51 -13.79 9.81
CA LEU A 28 -8.88 -12.56 9.13
C LEU A 28 -9.71 -11.69 10.07
N TRP A 29 -9.09 -10.63 10.60
CA TRP A 29 -9.79 -9.70 11.47
C TRP A 29 -10.52 -8.63 10.67
N SER A 30 -11.79 -8.41 11.00
CA SER A 30 -12.66 -7.39 10.41
C SER A 30 -13.34 -6.58 11.49
N TYR A 31 -13.38 -5.25 11.33
CA TYR A 31 -14.06 -4.34 12.25
C TYR A 31 -15.57 -4.59 12.31
N ASP A 32 -16.20 -4.81 11.17
CA ASP A 32 -17.66 -5.02 11.02
C ASP A 32 -18.06 -6.50 10.94
N GLY A 33 -17.09 -7.41 10.86
CA GLY A 33 -17.32 -8.85 10.72
C GLY A 33 -17.59 -9.30 9.29
N MET A 34 -17.36 -8.43 8.30
CA MET A 34 -17.49 -8.76 6.88
C MET A 34 -16.11 -8.87 6.23
N ALA A 35 -16.03 -9.68 5.20
CA ALA A 35 -14.89 -9.78 4.30
C ALA A 35 -15.34 -9.36 2.89
N ALA A 36 -14.40 -8.84 2.09
CA ALA A 36 -14.70 -8.52 0.71
C ALA A 36 -14.99 -9.81 -0.10
N GLU A 37 -15.93 -9.72 -1.03
CA GLU A 37 -16.27 -10.79 -1.95
C GLU A 37 -15.66 -10.53 -3.33
N PHE A 38 -15.34 -11.59 -4.05
CA PHE A 38 -14.84 -11.54 -5.42
C PHE A 38 -15.60 -12.53 -6.29
N ASP A 39 -16.03 -12.11 -7.46
CA ASP A 39 -16.79 -12.93 -8.39
C ASP A 39 -16.06 -14.22 -8.73
N GLY A 40 -16.71 -15.36 -8.51
CA GLY A 40 -16.16 -16.69 -8.82
C GLY A 40 -15.01 -17.15 -7.91
N VAL A 41 -14.82 -16.50 -6.76
CA VAL A 41 -13.77 -16.85 -5.79
C VAL A 41 -14.40 -17.22 -4.45
N ASP A 42 -14.34 -18.48 -4.09
CA ASP A 42 -14.80 -18.96 -2.79
C ASP A 42 -13.76 -18.67 -1.70
N MET A 43 -14.25 -18.35 -0.50
CA MET A 43 -13.43 -18.20 0.69
C MET A 43 -12.90 -19.56 1.13
N PRO A 44 -11.57 -19.78 1.20
CA PRO A 44 -10.99 -21.03 1.69
C PRO A 44 -11.42 -21.38 3.12
N GLN A 45 -11.64 -22.67 3.39
CA GLN A 45 -12.13 -23.14 4.70
C GLN A 45 -11.12 -22.93 5.85
N ASN A 46 -9.84 -22.78 5.55
CA ASN A 46 -8.77 -22.49 6.51
C ASN A 46 -8.62 -20.97 6.80
N ILE A 47 -9.65 -20.16 6.48
CA ILE A 47 -9.76 -18.75 6.90
C ILE A 47 -10.83 -18.64 7.99
N LYS A 48 -10.43 -18.20 9.18
CA LYS A 48 -11.31 -17.83 10.27
C LYS A 48 -11.55 -16.33 10.23
N LEU A 49 -12.75 -15.90 9.80
CA LEU A 49 -13.17 -14.49 9.93
C LEU A 49 -13.55 -14.20 11.38
N THR A 50 -13.05 -13.10 11.95
CA THR A 50 -13.31 -12.73 13.35
C THR A 50 -13.40 -11.22 13.55
N ARG A 51 -14.16 -10.80 14.56
CA ARG A 51 -14.15 -9.42 15.09
C ARG A 51 -13.32 -9.30 16.36
N ASN A 52 -12.86 -10.41 16.92
CA ASN A 52 -12.07 -10.42 18.15
C ASN A 52 -10.59 -10.28 17.85
N MET A 53 -10.00 -9.14 18.19
CA MET A 53 -8.56 -8.91 18.01
C MET A 53 -7.68 -9.87 18.83
N ALA A 54 -8.19 -10.42 19.94
CA ALA A 54 -7.45 -11.36 20.75
C ALA A 54 -7.07 -12.66 19.97
N ASP A 55 -7.85 -13.01 18.96
CA ASP A 55 -7.53 -14.18 18.12
C ASP A 55 -6.18 -14.00 17.39
N LEU A 56 -5.78 -12.75 17.08
CA LEU A 56 -4.51 -12.43 16.41
C LEU A 56 -3.27 -12.81 17.23
N SER A 57 -3.41 -12.98 18.56
CA SER A 57 -2.31 -13.40 19.42
C SER A 57 -1.76 -14.78 19.11
N MET A 58 -2.48 -15.60 18.34
CA MET A 58 -2.06 -16.92 17.89
C MET A 58 -1.23 -16.89 16.58
N ALA A 59 -1.12 -15.76 15.91
CA ALA A 59 -0.49 -15.68 14.60
C ALA A 59 1.05 -15.70 14.69
N ASP A 60 1.68 -16.34 13.72
CA ASP A 60 3.14 -16.38 13.52
C ASP A 60 3.66 -15.12 12.77
N VAL A 61 2.78 -14.45 12.07
CA VAL A 61 3.03 -13.19 11.34
C VAL A 61 1.73 -12.40 11.19
N TRP A 62 1.82 -11.06 11.32
CA TRP A 62 0.68 -10.19 11.00
C TRP A 62 0.87 -9.52 9.63
N LEU A 63 -0.20 -9.51 8.83
CA LEU A 63 -0.34 -8.67 7.64
C LEU A 63 -1.27 -7.50 8.00
N VAL A 64 -0.73 -6.29 8.10
CA VAL A 64 -1.54 -5.09 8.42
C VAL A 64 -2.02 -4.45 7.12
N VAL A 65 -3.35 -4.44 6.91
CA VAL A 65 -3.98 -4.09 5.63
C VAL A 65 -5.11 -3.08 5.81
N THR A 66 -5.16 -2.42 6.93
CA THR A 66 -6.16 -1.36 7.20
C THR A 66 -5.85 -0.10 6.37
N PRO A 67 -6.86 0.67 5.93
CA PRO A 67 -6.60 1.93 5.25
C PRO A 67 -5.74 2.87 6.11
N ALA A 68 -4.87 3.66 5.48
CA ALA A 68 -3.91 4.52 6.17
C ALA A 68 -4.57 5.43 7.24
N ALA A 69 -5.76 5.96 6.95
CA ALA A 69 -6.52 6.81 7.86
C ALA A 69 -6.91 6.13 9.20
N TYR A 70 -6.98 4.80 9.23
CA TYR A 70 -7.37 4.03 10.42
C TYR A 70 -6.23 3.21 11.00
N SER A 71 -5.05 3.22 10.37
CA SER A 71 -3.94 2.32 10.74
C SER A 71 -3.44 2.58 12.16
N ARG A 72 -3.27 3.84 12.56
CA ARG A 72 -2.82 4.18 13.92
C ARG A 72 -3.74 3.63 14.99
N ASP A 73 -5.04 3.92 14.89
CA ASP A 73 -6.00 3.48 15.88
C ASP A 73 -6.16 1.96 15.91
N THR A 74 -6.09 1.32 14.74
CA THR A 74 -6.14 -0.15 14.65
C THR A 74 -4.91 -0.78 15.31
N VAL A 75 -3.70 -0.29 15.02
CA VAL A 75 -2.45 -0.80 15.64
C VAL A 75 -2.48 -0.58 17.15
N ARG A 76 -2.94 0.59 17.60
CA ARG A 76 -3.08 0.91 19.02
C ARG A 76 -4.04 -0.06 19.71
N ALA A 77 -5.20 -0.33 19.11
CA ALA A 77 -6.18 -1.28 19.65
C ALA A 77 -5.65 -2.72 19.67
N ALA A 78 -4.86 -3.11 18.66
CA ALA A 78 -4.30 -4.44 18.58
C ALA A 78 -3.10 -4.69 19.51
N ARG A 79 -2.53 -3.63 20.12
CA ARG A 79 -1.30 -3.68 20.93
C ARG A 79 -1.35 -4.70 22.07
N GLU A 80 -2.48 -4.80 22.78
CA GLU A 80 -2.64 -5.72 23.92
C GLU A 80 -2.61 -7.21 23.48
N HIS A 81 -2.81 -7.48 22.20
CA HIS A 81 -2.87 -8.83 21.66
C HIS A 81 -1.61 -9.19 20.85
N TYR A 82 -0.64 -8.27 20.79
CA TYR A 82 0.61 -8.49 20.07
C TYR A 82 1.52 -9.48 20.82
N ASN A 83 1.93 -10.53 20.13
CA ASN A 83 2.70 -11.66 20.70
C ASN A 83 4.20 -11.63 20.36
N GLY A 84 4.70 -10.56 19.71
CA GLY A 84 6.10 -10.44 19.30
C GLY A 84 6.41 -10.97 17.89
N CYS A 85 5.41 -11.42 17.13
CA CYS A 85 5.63 -11.90 15.77
C CYS A 85 6.01 -10.78 14.78
N PRO A 86 6.65 -11.09 13.63
CA PRO A 86 6.88 -10.11 12.58
C PRO A 86 5.59 -9.50 12.05
N ILE A 87 5.66 -8.21 11.67
CA ILE A 87 4.54 -7.49 11.06
C ILE A 87 4.91 -7.06 9.65
N ILE A 88 4.08 -7.44 8.67
CA ILE A 88 4.19 -6.99 7.29
C ILE A 88 3.12 -5.94 7.02
N ILE A 89 3.55 -4.74 6.74
CA ILE A 89 2.70 -3.63 6.34
C ILE A 89 2.31 -3.80 4.87
N CYS A 90 1.04 -3.95 4.60
CA CYS A 90 0.48 -4.08 3.26
C CYS A 90 -0.36 -2.86 2.87
N THR A 91 -0.50 -1.90 3.80
CA THR A 91 -1.16 -0.62 3.59
C THR A 91 -0.28 0.30 2.76
N LYS A 92 -0.83 0.82 1.66
CA LYS A 92 -0.14 1.77 0.79
C LYS A 92 -0.67 3.18 1.08
N GLY A 93 0.09 3.97 1.83
CA GLY A 93 -0.35 5.32 2.18
C GLY A 93 0.53 5.95 3.26
N ALA A 94 0.28 7.24 3.51
CA ALA A 94 0.81 7.99 4.65
C ALA A 94 -0.37 8.53 5.46
N GLU A 95 -0.17 8.73 6.75
CA GLU A 95 -1.16 9.35 7.63
C GLU A 95 -1.35 10.82 7.23
N TYR A 96 -2.60 11.21 6.96
CA TYR A 96 -2.91 12.54 6.44
C TYR A 96 -2.47 13.67 7.38
N SER A 97 -2.73 13.50 8.68
CA SER A 97 -2.50 14.56 9.69
C SER A 97 -1.02 14.83 9.98
N THR A 98 -0.14 13.82 9.80
CA THR A 98 1.27 13.88 10.19
C THR A 98 2.22 13.65 9.02
N GLY A 99 1.75 13.10 7.89
CA GLY A 99 2.60 12.60 6.80
C GLY A 99 3.42 11.37 7.16
N CYS A 100 3.22 10.75 8.34
CA CYS A 100 3.96 9.57 8.77
C CYS A 100 3.69 8.38 7.84
N PHE A 101 4.76 7.64 7.52
CA PHE A 101 4.63 6.35 6.88
C PHE A 101 4.11 5.31 7.88
N MET A 102 3.57 4.21 7.35
CA MET A 102 2.97 3.17 8.20
C MET A 102 3.99 2.51 9.13
N SER A 103 5.25 2.37 8.71
CA SER A 103 6.32 1.84 9.56
C SER A 103 6.65 2.78 10.73
N GLU A 104 6.55 4.10 10.55
CA GLU A 104 6.75 5.08 11.61
C GLU A 104 5.59 5.03 12.61
N ILE A 105 4.35 4.89 12.12
CA ILE A 105 3.17 4.68 12.96
C ILE A 105 3.33 3.40 13.78
N LEU A 106 3.71 2.30 13.13
CA LEU A 106 3.90 1.02 13.80
C LEU A 106 4.96 1.11 14.90
N ARG A 107 6.11 1.73 14.62
CA ARG A 107 7.17 1.94 15.65
C ARG A 107 6.70 2.80 16.81
N SER A 108 5.85 3.81 16.55
CA SER A 108 5.35 4.69 17.63
C SER A 108 4.28 4.02 18.49
N GLU A 109 3.35 3.27 17.88
CA GLU A 109 2.22 2.67 18.60
C GLU A 109 2.56 1.29 19.19
N LEU A 110 3.52 0.58 18.58
CA LEU A 110 3.92 -0.78 18.97
C LEU A 110 5.45 -0.90 19.03
N PRO A 111 6.11 -0.19 19.98
CA PRO A 111 7.59 -0.14 20.06
C PRO A 111 8.22 -1.52 20.35
N ALA A 112 7.45 -2.49 20.82
CA ALA A 112 7.91 -3.87 21.01
C ALA A 112 8.13 -4.62 19.68
N CYS A 113 7.61 -4.12 18.56
CA CYS A 113 7.79 -4.74 17.24
C CYS A 113 9.14 -4.33 16.65
N SER A 114 10.09 -5.26 16.61
CA SER A 114 11.40 -5.07 15.99
C SER A 114 11.46 -5.55 14.54
N ASP A 115 10.62 -6.55 14.19
CA ASP A 115 10.60 -7.19 12.88
C ASP A 115 9.49 -6.63 12.01
N ILE A 116 9.83 -5.60 11.23
CA ILE A 116 8.90 -4.90 10.33
C ILE A 116 9.28 -5.19 8.89
N GLY A 117 8.27 -5.53 8.09
CA GLY A 117 8.34 -5.60 6.64
C GLY A 117 7.27 -4.75 5.97
N VAL A 118 7.44 -4.49 4.70
CA VAL A 118 6.50 -3.79 3.82
C VAL A 118 6.31 -4.60 2.55
N LEU A 119 5.05 -4.86 2.18
CA LEU A 119 4.66 -5.49 0.92
C LEU A 119 4.09 -4.43 -0.01
N SER A 120 4.73 -4.19 -1.13
CA SER A 120 4.28 -3.24 -2.14
C SER A 120 4.58 -3.75 -3.54
N GLY A 121 3.67 -3.54 -4.50
CA GLY A 121 3.88 -3.99 -5.89
C GLY A 121 2.63 -3.88 -6.74
N PRO A 122 2.71 -4.25 -8.04
CA PRO A 122 1.64 -4.13 -9.03
C PRO A 122 0.55 -5.17 -8.79
N GLN A 123 -0.49 -4.81 -8.04
CA GLN A 123 -1.52 -5.76 -7.61
C GLN A 123 -2.91 -5.12 -7.59
N PHE A 124 -3.82 -5.69 -8.36
CA PHE A 124 -5.24 -5.50 -8.15
C PHE A 124 -5.81 -6.65 -7.31
N ALA A 125 -6.55 -6.32 -6.25
CA ALA A 125 -7.04 -7.30 -5.28
C ALA A 125 -7.84 -8.43 -5.92
N ALA A 126 -8.69 -8.13 -6.90
CA ALA A 126 -9.49 -9.13 -7.60
C ALA A 126 -8.64 -10.16 -8.38
N GLU A 127 -7.57 -9.71 -9.04
CA GLU A 127 -6.67 -10.59 -9.76
C GLU A 127 -5.89 -11.50 -8.81
N VAL A 128 -5.41 -10.94 -7.69
CA VAL A 128 -4.71 -11.70 -6.65
C VAL A 128 -5.65 -12.74 -6.03
N ALA A 129 -6.87 -12.36 -5.68
CA ALA A 129 -7.88 -13.26 -5.15
C ALA A 129 -8.24 -14.39 -6.13
N SER A 130 -8.25 -14.10 -7.44
CA SER A 130 -8.48 -15.10 -8.49
C SER A 130 -7.27 -16.01 -8.74
N GLY A 131 -6.10 -15.70 -8.15
CA GLY A 131 -4.89 -16.51 -8.34
C GLY A 131 -4.14 -16.22 -9.64
N ILE A 132 -4.41 -15.08 -10.28
CA ILE A 132 -3.64 -14.63 -11.44
C ILE A 132 -2.21 -14.31 -10.99
N PRO A 133 -1.18 -14.77 -11.74
CA PRO A 133 0.21 -14.53 -11.38
C PRO A 133 0.52 -13.05 -11.18
N THR A 134 1.11 -12.73 -10.04
CA THR A 134 1.52 -11.36 -9.70
C THR A 134 2.74 -11.36 -8.81
N GLY A 135 3.39 -10.21 -8.68
CA GLY A 135 4.56 -10.05 -7.85
C GLY A 135 4.51 -8.80 -6.98
N SER A 136 5.38 -8.78 -5.98
CA SER A 136 5.59 -7.65 -5.08
C SER A 136 7.04 -7.57 -4.64
N THR A 137 7.45 -6.39 -4.22
CA THR A 137 8.63 -6.21 -3.38
C THR A 137 8.22 -6.45 -1.93
N LEU A 138 8.97 -7.30 -1.24
CA LEU A 138 8.89 -7.52 0.20
C LEU A 138 10.15 -6.92 0.84
N ALA A 139 10.02 -5.72 1.38
CA ALA A 139 11.11 -5.02 2.03
C ALA A 139 11.05 -5.18 3.55
N GLY A 140 12.18 -5.28 4.25
CA GLY A 140 12.16 -5.34 5.71
C GLY A 140 13.34 -6.05 6.34
N THR A 141 13.22 -6.33 7.66
CA THR A 141 14.21 -7.13 8.39
C THR A 141 14.28 -8.55 7.82
N PRO A 142 15.43 -9.25 7.98
CA PRO A 142 15.54 -10.63 7.48
C PRO A 142 14.45 -11.58 7.98
N ASN A 143 14.04 -11.43 9.24
CA ASN A 143 12.99 -12.28 9.82
C ASN A 143 11.61 -11.92 9.28
N ALA A 144 11.30 -10.63 9.12
CA ALA A 144 10.04 -10.19 8.51
C ALA A 144 9.92 -10.68 7.05
N ARG A 145 11.00 -10.55 6.25
CA ARG A 145 11.02 -11.08 4.88
C ARG A 145 10.80 -12.57 4.84
N LYS A 146 11.51 -13.35 5.68
CA LYS A 146 11.34 -14.79 5.76
C LYS A 146 9.90 -15.19 6.08
N CYS A 147 9.29 -14.61 7.12
CA CYS A 147 7.91 -14.92 7.52
C CYS A 147 6.90 -14.46 6.47
N GLY A 148 7.09 -13.27 5.88
CA GLY A 148 6.25 -12.75 4.81
C GLY A 148 6.30 -13.62 3.55
N ALA A 149 7.49 -14.10 3.16
CA ALA A 149 7.66 -14.99 2.02
C ALA A 149 7.00 -16.37 2.26
N MET A 150 7.07 -16.89 3.47
CA MET A 150 6.36 -18.13 3.83
C MET A 150 4.84 -17.95 3.80
N ALA A 151 4.33 -16.82 4.33
CA ALA A 151 2.91 -16.49 4.36
C ALA A 151 2.33 -16.28 2.95
N LEU A 152 3.10 -15.67 2.05
CA LEU A 152 2.65 -15.24 0.72
C LEU A 152 3.37 -16.00 -0.41
N ASN A 153 3.65 -17.28 -0.21
CA ASN A 153 4.42 -18.14 -1.11
C ASN A 153 3.79 -18.39 -2.50
N LYS A 154 2.58 -17.85 -2.74
CA LYS A 154 1.91 -17.86 -4.06
C LYS A 154 2.20 -16.61 -4.88
N LEU A 155 2.85 -15.60 -4.29
CA LEU A 155 3.28 -14.41 -5.00
C LEU A 155 4.75 -14.56 -5.44
N TYR A 156 5.11 -13.94 -6.56
CA TYR A 156 6.50 -13.67 -6.85
C TYR A 156 6.97 -12.52 -5.95
N LEU A 157 8.02 -12.75 -5.13
CA LEU A 157 8.52 -11.76 -4.21
C LEU A 157 9.96 -11.37 -4.57
N SER A 158 10.17 -10.09 -4.85
CA SER A 158 11.48 -9.46 -4.88
C SER A 158 11.82 -9.00 -3.47
N GLU A 159 12.93 -9.44 -2.91
CA GLU A 159 13.32 -9.09 -1.54
C GLU A 159 14.20 -7.84 -1.50
N SER A 160 13.97 -6.98 -0.50
CA SER A 160 14.74 -5.76 -0.23
C SER A 160 14.88 -5.52 1.27
N ASP A 161 15.86 -4.75 1.69
CA ASP A 161 15.96 -4.20 3.05
C ASP A 161 15.47 -2.75 3.14
N ASP A 162 15.12 -2.14 2.01
CA ASP A 162 14.70 -0.74 1.90
C ASP A 162 13.21 -0.54 2.19
N VAL A 163 12.86 -0.49 3.48
CA VAL A 163 11.50 -0.21 3.95
C VAL A 163 11.01 1.16 3.49
N ILE A 164 11.87 2.19 3.58
CA ILE A 164 11.52 3.57 3.21
C ILE A 164 11.20 3.65 1.72
N GLY A 165 12.04 3.04 0.88
CA GLY A 165 11.81 3.00 -0.57
C GLY A 165 10.51 2.30 -0.94
N ALA A 166 10.20 1.16 -0.31
CA ALA A 166 8.96 0.44 -0.57
C ALA A 166 7.71 1.27 -0.15
N GLU A 167 7.77 1.99 0.96
CA GLU A 167 6.67 2.84 1.43
C GLU A 167 6.47 4.06 0.53
N ILE A 168 7.55 4.80 0.23
CA ILE A 168 7.42 6.00 -0.61
C ILE A 168 7.00 5.66 -2.04
N CYS A 169 7.42 4.53 -2.59
CA CYS A 169 6.92 4.02 -3.86
C CYS A 169 5.40 3.78 -3.79
N GLY A 170 4.92 3.10 -2.75
CA GLY A 170 3.50 2.82 -2.56
C GLY A 170 2.62 4.07 -2.39
N VAL A 171 3.16 5.12 -1.73
CA VAL A 171 2.48 6.41 -1.59
C VAL A 171 2.57 7.21 -2.89
N GLY A 172 3.78 7.41 -3.42
CA GLY A 172 4.06 8.27 -4.56
C GLY A 172 3.35 7.81 -5.84
N LYS A 173 3.28 6.49 -6.08
CA LYS A 173 2.57 5.97 -7.25
C LYS A 173 1.08 6.35 -7.26
N ASN A 174 0.43 6.46 -6.10
CA ASN A 174 -0.97 6.86 -5.99
C ASN A 174 -1.16 8.33 -6.39
N ALA A 175 -0.26 9.21 -5.95
CA ALA A 175 -0.23 10.61 -6.35
C ALA A 175 0.00 10.75 -7.87
N VAL A 176 1.00 10.06 -8.41
CA VAL A 176 1.32 10.11 -9.85
C VAL A 176 0.19 9.51 -10.69
N ALA A 177 -0.46 8.43 -10.25
CA ALA A 177 -1.62 7.87 -10.94
C ALA A 177 -2.80 8.84 -11.01
N LEU A 178 -3.09 9.58 -9.93
CA LEU A 178 -4.10 10.65 -9.92
C LEU A 178 -3.77 11.73 -10.94
N ILE A 179 -2.52 12.22 -10.94
CA ILE A 179 -1.99 13.22 -11.88
C ILE A 179 -2.11 12.73 -13.33
N CYS A 180 -1.75 11.48 -13.61
CA CYS A 180 -1.86 10.89 -14.95
C CYS A 180 -3.30 10.81 -15.43
N GLY A 181 -4.22 10.38 -14.55
CA GLY A 181 -5.64 10.36 -14.87
C GLY A 181 -6.18 11.75 -15.22
N TYR A 182 -5.84 12.77 -14.43
CA TYR A 182 -6.22 14.17 -14.72
C TYR A 182 -5.69 14.63 -16.08
N ASN A 183 -4.42 14.41 -16.34
CA ASN A 183 -3.77 14.87 -17.56
C ASN A 183 -4.17 14.03 -18.80
N THR A 184 -4.73 12.85 -18.64
CA THR A 184 -5.33 12.08 -19.75
C THR A 184 -6.51 12.84 -20.40
N VAL A 185 -7.17 13.72 -19.64
CA VAL A 185 -8.31 14.53 -20.12
C VAL A 185 -7.89 15.94 -20.52
N LYS A 186 -6.85 16.49 -19.87
CA LYS A 186 -6.48 17.91 -19.99
C LYS A 186 -5.43 18.21 -21.06
N CYS A 187 -4.56 17.25 -21.39
CA CYS A 187 -3.45 17.50 -22.31
C CYS A 187 -3.23 16.32 -23.28
N GLY A 188 -2.31 16.51 -24.22
CA GLY A 188 -1.90 15.49 -25.18
C GLY A 188 -0.99 14.43 -24.54
N GLU A 189 -0.78 13.30 -25.25
CA GLU A 189 0.00 12.17 -24.75
C GLU A 189 1.48 12.54 -24.48
N ASN A 190 2.08 13.39 -25.30
CA ASN A 190 3.47 13.82 -25.09
C ASN A 190 3.63 14.61 -23.79
N GLU A 191 2.72 15.54 -23.53
CA GLU A 191 2.73 16.35 -22.31
C GLU A 191 2.43 15.49 -21.09
N ARG A 192 1.46 14.59 -21.17
CA ARG A 192 1.17 13.60 -20.11
C ARG A 192 2.40 12.76 -19.77
N ALA A 193 3.13 12.28 -20.78
CA ALA A 193 4.35 11.49 -20.57
C ALA A 193 5.46 12.34 -19.90
N MET A 194 5.60 13.61 -20.29
CA MET A 194 6.53 14.53 -19.65
C MET A 194 6.16 14.78 -18.17
N ILE A 195 4.89 15.06 -17.88
CA ILE A 195 4.41 15.31 -16.51
C ILE A 195 4.61 14.05 -15.66
N PHE A 196 4.24 12.87 -16.16
CA PHE A 196 4.47 11.58 -15.52
C PHE A 196 5.93 11.40 -15.11
N THR A 197 6.85 11.57 -16.08
CA THR A 197 8.28 11.37 -15.84
C THR A 197 8.84 12.34 -14.79
N ARG A 198 8.42 13.62 -14.85
CA ARG A 198 8.88 14.64 -13.91
C ARG A 198 8.31 14.43 -12.52
N ALA A 199 7.00 14.13 -12.41
CA ALA A 199 6.35 13.85 -11.12
C ALA A 199 6.99 12.65 -10.43
N TRP A 200 7.22 11.53 -11.16
CA TRP A 200 7.91 10.39 -10.60
C TRP A 200 9.36 10.71 -10.22
N GLY A 201 10.07 11.45 -11.04
CA GLY A 201 11.42 11.92 -10.72
C GLY A 201 11.50 12.78 -9.44
N GLU A 202 10.45 13.53 -9.10
CA GLU A 202 10.35 14.25 -7.83
C GLU A 202 10.13 13.26 -6.66
N VAL A 203 9.26 12.26 -6.81
CA VAL A 203 9.08 11.19 -5.81
C VAL A 203 10.39 10.47 -5.53
N VAL A 204 11.15 10.12 -6.58
CA VAL A 204 12.49 9.48 -6.43
C VAL A 204 13.43 10.37 -5.62
N LYS A 205 13.54 11.65 -5.95
CA LYS A 205 14.42 12.60 -5.23
C LYS A 205 14.04 12.72 -3.75
N ILE A 206 12.74 12.81 -3.46
CA ILE A 206 12.23 12.88 -2.08
C ILE A 206 12.59 11.59 -1.34
N GLY A 207 12.35 10.43 -1.94
CA GLY A 207 12.67 9.15 -1.32
C GLY A 207 14.16 8.95 -1.06
N MET A 208 15.01 9.31 -2.01
CA MET A 208 16.46 9.26 -1.80
C MET A 208 16.92 10.21 -0.67
N ALA A 209 16.32 11.38 -0.55
CA ALA A 209 16.60 12.30 0.55
C ALA A 209 16.11 11.77 1.92
N LEU A 210 15.08 10.92 1.92
CA LEU A 210 14.60 10.18 3.10
C LEU A 210 15.44 8.93 3.42
N GLY A 211 16.39 8.56 2.57
CA GLY A 211 17.28 7.42 2.75
C GLY A 211 16.88 6.16 1.97
N ALA A 212 15.96 6.26 1.02
CA ALA A 212 15.62 5.16 0.12
C ALA A 212 16.74 4.85 -0.88
N HIS A 213 16.82 3.62 -1.33
CA HIS A 213 17.75 3.19 -2.37
C HIS A 213 17.16 3.48 -3.76
N GLU A 214 17.97 4.01 -4.67
CA GLU A 214 17.55 4.31 -6.05
C GLU A 214 17.00 3.06 -6.77
N SER A 215 17.63 1.90 -6.55
CA SER A 215 17.22 0.63 -7.15
C SER A 215 15.77 0.22 -6.79
N THR A 216 15.27 0.61 -5.62
CA THR A 216 13.91 0.28 -5.17
C THR A 216 12.85 0.91 -6.07
N PHE A 217 13.13 2.09 -6.64
CA PHE A 217 12.20 2.75 -7.57
C PHE A 217 12.10 2.06 -8.93
N LEU A 218 13.06 1.19 -9.27
CA LEU A 218 13.07 0.39 -10.49
C LEU A 218 12.51 -1.03 -10.28
N ASP A 219 12.17 -1.41 -9.06
CA ASP A 219 11.61 -2.71 -8.71
C ASP A 219 10.08 -2.74 -8.82
N LEU A 220 9.46 -3.86 -8.45
CA LEU A 220 8.01 -4.10 -8.51
C LEU A 220 7.20 -3.05 -7.72
N CYS A 221 7.67 -2.65 -6.53
CA CYS A 221 7.01 -1.61 -5.74
C CYS A 221 7.12 -0.21 -6.35
N GLY A 222 8.16 0.04 -7.16
CA GLY A 222 8.41 1.30 -7.85
C GLY A 222 7.75 1.33 -9.22
N ILE A 223 8.57 1.20 -10.28
CA ILE A 223 8.10 1.34 -11.67
C ILE A 223 7.00 0.33 -12.02
N GLY A 224 7.02 -0.87 -11.44
CA GLY A 224 6.00 -1.90 -11.70
C GLY A 224 4.60 -1.46 -11.25
N ASP A 225 4.45 -1.05 -9.99
CA ASP A 225 3.16 -0.60 -9.45
C ASP A 225 2.75 0.78 -10.00
N LEU A 226 3.72 1.63 -10.31
CA LEU A 226 3.49 2.89 -10.99
C LEU A 226 2.89 2.67 -12.38
N PHE A 227 3.49 1.79 -13.20
CA PHE A 227 2.99 1.47 -14.53
C PHE A 227 1.54 0.98 -14.47
N LEU A 228 1.27 -0.03 -13.62
CA LEU A 228 -0.07 -0.57 -13.44
C LEU A 228 -1.07 0.53 -13.03
N SER A 229 -0.69 1.38 -12.07
CA SER A 229 -1.62 2.35 -11.48
C SER A 229 -1.84 3.59 -12.35
N ALA A 230 -0.83 4.04 -13.10
CA ALA A 230 -0.87 5.27 -13.88
C ALA A 230 -1.37 5.08 -15.31
N THR A 231 -1.54 3.83 -15.78
CA THR A 231 -2.00 3.52 -17.14
C THR A 231 -3.33 2.78 -17.21
N SER A 232 -3.80 2.23 -16.09
CA SER A 232 -5.02 1.42 -16.05
C SER A 232 -6.24 2.22 -15.58
N PRO A 233 -7.36 2.20 -16.34
CA PRO A 233 -8.63 2.76 -15.89
C PRO A 233 -9.24 1.99 -14.70
N THR A 234 -8.77 0.78 -14.40
CA THR A 234 -9.14 0.03 -13.19
C THR A 234 -8.53 0.66 -11.93
N SER A 235 -7.47 1.45 -12.06
CA SER A 235 -6.88 2.19 -10.94
C SER A 235 -7.84 3.26 -10.43
N ARG A 236 -8.25 3.17 -9.16
CA ARG A 236 -9.12 4.15 -8.51
C ARG A 236 -8.55 5.56 -8.58
N ASN A 237 -7.25 5.72 -8.39
CA ASN A 237 -6.58 7.02 -8.42
C ASN A 237 -6.57 7.60 -9.84
N PHE A 238 -6.25 6.79 -10.86
CA PHE A 238 -6.29 7.22 -12.26
C PHE A 238 -7.71 7.65 -12.67
N SER A 239 -8.71 6.82 -12.37
CA SER A 239 -10.13 7.14 -12.68
C SER A 239 -10.62 8.36 -11.93
N ALA A 240 -10.19 8.57 -10.68
CA ALA A 240 -10.51 9.78 -9.91
C ALA A 240 -9.89 11.03 -10.55
N GLY A 241 -8.65 10.97 -11.01
CA GLY A 241 -8.01 12.06 -11.75
C GLY A 241 -8.80 12.43 -13.01
N MET A 242 -9.25 11.44 -13.78
CA MET A 242 -10.11 11.68 -14.96
C MET A 242 -11.45 12.32 -14.57
N ALA A 243 -12.07 11.89 -13.47
CA ALA A 243 -13.34 12.44 -12.98
C ALA A 243 -13.18 13.91 -12.58
N ILE A 244 -12.13 14.25 -11.82
CA ILE A 244 -11.80 15.61 -11.44
C ILE A 244 -11.63 16.50 -12.69
N ALA A 245 -10.86 16.03 -13.66
CA ALA A 245 -10.61 16.77 -14.89
C ALA A 245 -11.88 17.06 -15.71
N ARG A 246 -12.89 16.20 -15.60
CA ARG A 246 -14.22 16.35 -16.22
C ARG A 246 -15.22 17.14 -15.37
N GLY A 247 -14.84 17.58 -14.17
CA GLY A 247 -15.74 18.25 -13.23
C GLY A 247 -16.81 17.32 -12.63
N GLN A 248 -16.56 16.02 -12.59
CA GLN A 248 -17.46 15.00 -12.04
C GLN A 248 -17.21 14.82 -10.54
N ASN A 249 -18.26 14.46 -9.80
CA ASN A 249 -18.13 14.15 -8.39
C ASN A 249 -17.33 12.85 -8.18
N ILE A 250 -16.43 12.89 -7.21
CA ILE A 250 -15.69 11.71 -6.77
C ILE A 250 -16.54 10.97 -5.74
N VAL A 251 -16.66 9.65 -5.91
CA VAL A 251 -17.33 8.79 -4.94
C VAL A 251 -16.30 8.02 -4.13
N GLY A 252 -16.37 8.13 -2.80
CA GLY A 252 -15.47 7.43 -1.88
C GLY A 252 -14.13 8.12 -1.64
N THR A 253 -13.24 7.43 -0.92
CA THR A 253 -11.92 7.93 -0.56
C THR A 253 -10.93 7.69 -1.70
N VAL A 254 -10.25 8.75 -2.14
CA VAL A 254 -9.19 8.71 -3.17
C VAL A 254 -7.84 8.85 -2.49
N GLU A 255 -7.13 7.74 -2.36
CA GLU A 255 -5.82 7.70 -1.71
C GLU A 255 -4.79 8.62 -2.38
N GLY A 256 -4.89 8.83 -3.70
CA GLY A 256 -3.99 9.70 -4.47
C GLY A 256 -4.02 11.16 -4.02
N ILE A 257 -5.15 11.66 -3.52
CA ILE A 257 -5.27 13.01 -2.96
C ILE A 257 -4.43 13.11 -1.68
N TYR A 258 -4.63 12.19 -0.75
CA TYR A 258 -3.89 12.16 0.51
C TYR A 258 -2.40 11.87 0.28
N ALA A 259 -2.09 11.03 -0.71
CA ALA A 259 -0.73 10.71 -1.10
C ALA A 259 0.02 11.94 -1.61
N LEU A 260 -0.64 12.77 -2.43
CA LEU A 260 -0.03 13.99 -2.97
C LEU A 260 0.34 14.97 -1.85
N HIS A 261 -0.56 15.20 -0.90
CA HIS A 261 -0.27 16.03 0.28
C HIS A 261 0.85 15.40 1.15
N GLY A 262 0.79 14.08 1.39
CA GLY A 262 1.80 13.38 2.18
C GLY A 262 3.20 13.47 1.56
N ILE A 263 3.32 13.31 0.24
CA ILE A 263 4.60 13.45 -0.47
C ILE A 263 5.13 14.88 -0.43
N LEU A 264 4.27 15.89 -0.59
CA LEU A 264 4.67 17.30 -0.50
C LEU A 264 5.16 17.65 0.93
N ALA A 265 4.47 17.18 1.97
CA ALA A 265 4.92 17.36 3.35
C ALA A 265 6.28 16.67 3.61
N ARG A 266 6.52 15.50 3.01
CA ARG A 266 7.84 14.83 3.07
C ARG A 266 8.90 15.60 2.31
N ALA A 267 8.59 16.15 1.14
CA ALA A 267 9.51 17.01 0.37
C ALA A 267 9.99 18.19 1.22
N ASP A 268 9.05 18.87 1.88
CA ASP A 268 9.36 20.01 2.77
C ASP A 268 10.23 19.58 3.95
N SER A 269 9.95 18.43 4.56
CA SER A 269 10.71 17.91 5.72
C SER A 269 12.18 17.62 5.42
N VAL A 270 12.51 17.31 4.15
CA VAL A 270 13.88 17.02 3.70
C VAL A 270 14.46 18.11 2.77
N GLY A 271 13.76 19.24 2.60
CA GLY A 271 14.21 20.37 1.80
C GLY A 271 14.30 20.10 0.29
N VAL A 272 13.55 19.14 -0.22
CA VAL A 272 13.50 18.80 -1.66
C VAL A 272 12.39 19.59 -2.33
N LYS A 273 12.74 20.29 -3.41
CA LYS A 273 11.73 20.99 -4.23
C LYS A 273 10.97 20.01 -5.13
N ALA A 274 9.65 20.09 -5.09
CA ALA A 274 8.74 19.26 -5.88
C ALA A 274 7.73 20.14 -6.69
N PRO A 275 8.23 20.95 -7.65
CA PRO A 275 7.41 21.95 -8.34
C PRO A 275 6.29 21.31 -9.20
N VAL A 276 6.50 20.13 -9.79
CA VAL A 276 5.46 19.47 -10.60
C VAL A 276 4.35 18.94 -9.71
N LEU A 277 4.70 18.27 -8.59
CA LEU A 277 3.71 17.78 -7.64
C LEU A 277 2.93 18.95 -7.01
N GLY A 278 3.61 20.06 -6.66
CA GLY A 278 2.99 21.26 -6.12
C GLY A 278 2.02 21.93 -7.11
N GLN A 279 2.46 22.14 -8.35
CA GLN A 279 1.60 22.68 -9.42
C GLN A 279 0.36 21.79 -9.62
N MET A 280 0.53 20.47 -9.63
CA MET A 280 -0.60 19.56 -9.83
C MET A 280 -1.57 19.56 -8.64
N CYS A 281 -1.09 19.77 -7.41
CA CYS A 281 -1.95 19.96 -6.24
C CYS A 281 -2.86 21.19 -6.41
N GLU A 282 -2.30 22.31 -6.87
CA GLU A 282 -3.05 23.55 -7.16
C GLU A 282 -4.09 23.35 -8.28
N GLU A 283 -3.69 22.70 -9.39
CA GLU A 283 -4.58 22.46 -10.54
C GLU A 283 -5.74 21.51 -10.21
N LEU A 284 -5.50 20.52 -9.38
CA LEU A 284 -6.52 19.60 -8.88
C LEU A 284 -7.45 20.25 -7.84
N LYS A 285 -7.08 21.42 -7.31
CA LYS A 285 -7.78 22.15 -6.24
C LYS A 285 -7.99 21.31 -4.97
N ILE A 286 -6.98 20.63 -4.57
CA ILE A 286 -6.94 19.77 -3.40
C ILE A 286 -5.83 20.20 -2.45
#